data_05e6e5e2f822523d1e7e8147a4ac4fd8
#
_entry.id   05e6e5e2f822523d1e7e8147a4ac4fd8
#
_cell.length_a   1.000
_cell.length_b   1.000
_cell.length_c   1.000
_cell.angle_alpha   90.00
_cell.angle_beta   90.00
_cell.angle_gamma   90.00
#
_symmetry.space_group_name_H-M   'P 1'
#
loop_
_entity.id
_entity.type
_entity.pdbx_description
1 polymer ?
#
loop_
_entity_poly.entity_id
_entity_poly.type
_entity_poly.pdbx_seq_one_letter_code
_entity_poly.pdbx_strand_id
1 'polypeptide(L)'
;MVYIFSEGGYTIIQFPMVYIKDGDVAEEEVELVVDASGKVVKGPYATVQDAYSKALENLSKALQHTEAFLDQLEYRLEMEEKVNPGDVYTASYMAHFLHYAALQLYFAGRELQRRGHIPHKLYGYSRRLLRRAHVVRRYARDIRLLHATVVQLSLDASMKKLTWLGTLAMPALIITGLYGMNLKWLPLADNPPAVFLILALVTAVFAYVINKI
;
A
#
# COMPACT_ATOMS: atom_id res chain seq x y z
N MET A 1 -21.53 -4.31 -10.17
CA MET A 1 -22.43 -3.15 -9.98
C MET A 1 -23.75 -3.63 -9.40
N VAL A 2 -24.34 -2.96 -8.41
CA VAL A 2 -25.62 -3.42 -7.83
C VAL A 2 -26.76 -2.92 -8.71
N TYR A 3 -27.60 -3.87 -9.16
CA TYR A 3 -28.84 -3.56 -9.83
C TYR A 3 -29.99 -4.24 -9.11
N ILE A 4 -31.04 -3.47 -8.79
CA ILE A 4 -32.30 -3.97 -8.26
C ILE A 4 -33.40 -3.36 -9.12
N PHE A 5 -33.92 -4.15 -10.02
CA PHE A 5 -34.81 -3.66 -11.05
C PHE A 5 -36.05 -4.59 -11.13
N SER A 6 -37.21 -4.02 -11.32
CA SER A 6 -38.46 -4.77 -11.36
C SER A 6 -39.09 -4.67 -12.74
N GLU A 7 -39.34 -5.80 -13.39
CA GLU A 7 -39.95 -5.91 -14.72
C GLU A 7 -40.90 -7.10 -14.77
N GLY A 8 -42.09 -6.94 -15.34
CA GLY A 8 -43.03 -8.01 -15.56
C GLY A 8 -43.47 -8.80 -14.32
N GLY A 9 -43.47 -8.19 -13.15
CA GLY A 9 -43.84 -8.86 -11.89
C GLY A 9 -42.69 -9.58 -11.19
N TYR A 10 -41.47 -9.54 -11.76
CA TYR A 10 -40.25 -10.07 -11.16
C TYR A 10 -39.30 -8.97 -10.77
N THR A 11 -38.52 -9.21 -9.73
CA THR A 11 -37.41 -8.34 -9.31
C THR A 11 -36.08 -9.04 -9.56
N ILE A 12 -35.24 -8.46 -10.39
CA ILE A 12 -33.88 -8.91 -10.62
C ILE A 12 -32.96 -8.20 -9.61
N ILE A 13 -32.18 -8.97 -8.87
CA ILE A 13 -31.26 -8.50 -7.84
C ILE A 13 -29.87 -8.97 -8.20
N GLN A 14 -28.95 -8.04 -8.43
CA GLN A 14 -27.52 -8.32 -8.68
C GLN A 14 -26.68 -7.59 -7.65
N PHE A 15 -25.73 -8.32 -7.05
CA PHE A 15 -24.72 -7.74 -6.14
C PHE A 15 -23.43 -8.55 -6.18
N PRO A 16 -22.29 -7.90 -5.82
CA PRO A 16 -20.99 -8.57 -5.83
C PRO A 16 -20.87 -9.56 -4.67
N MET A 17 -20.26 -10.69 -4.97
CA MET A 17 -19.78 -11.65 -3.99
C MET A 17 -18.26 -11.72 -4.05
N VAL A 18 -17.60 -11.23 -3.02
CA VAL A 18 -16.14 -11.16 -2.94
C VAL A 18 -15.61 -12.36 -2.21
N TYR A 19 -14.48 -12.90 -2.65
CA TYR A 19 -13.76 -13.99 -1.99
C TYR A 19 -12.26 -13.87 -2.19
N ILE A 20 -11.49 -14.60 -1.37
CA ILE A 20 -10.04 -14.70 -1.52
C ILE A 20 -9.72 -15.91 -2.38
N LYS A 21 -8.93 -15.68 -3.44
CA LYS A 21 -8.41 -16.72 -4.32
C LYS A 21 -6.92 -16.51 -4.52
N ASP A 22 -6.12 -17.53 -4.20
CA ASP A 22 -4.66 -17.50 -4.36
C ASP A 22 -3.98 -16.30 -3.65
N GLY A 23 -4.55 -15.86 -2.53
CA GLY A 23 -4.05 -14.71 -1.75
C GLY A 23 -4.50 -13.35 -2.24
N ASP A 24 -5.23 -13.27 -3.34
CA ASP A 24 -5.79 -12.03 -3.90
C ASP A 24 -7.32 -12.00 -3.79
N VAL A 25 -7.89 -10.82 -3.99
CA VAL A 25 -9.34 -10.60 -3.93
C VAL A 25 -9.94 -10.82 -5.30
N ALA A 26 -10.93 -11.70 -5.37
CA ALA A 26 -11.75 -11.95 -6.56
C ALA A 26 -13.21 -11.60 -6.31
N GLU A 27 -13.94 -11.30 -7.37
CA GLU A 27 -15.36 -10.94 -7.35
C GLU A 27 -16.14 -11.81 -8.34
N GLU A 28 -17.32 -12.21 -7.92
CA GLU A 28 -18.32 -12.87 -8.76
C GLU A 28 -19.65 -12.12 -8.62
N GLU A 29 -20.35 -11.87 -9.68
CA GLU A 29 -21.68 -11.28 -9.64
C GLU A 29 -22.73 -12.37 -9.37
N VAL A 30 -23.51 -12.18 -8.30
CA VAL A 30 -24.66 -13.04 -7.99
C VAL A 30 -25.92 -12.38 -8.52
N GLU A 31 -26.65 -13.11 -9.37
CA GLU A 31 -27.94 -12.72 -9.90
C GLU A 31 -29.04 -13.58 -9.28
N LEU A 32 -30.07 -12.94 -8.78
CA LEU A 32 -31.29 -13.57 -8.27
C LEU A 32 -32.52 -12.98 -8.96
N VAL A 33 -33.44 -13.82 -9.39
CA VAL A 33 -34.75 -13.41 -9.88
C VAL A 33 -35.78 -13.77 -8.82
N VAL A 34 -36.53 -12.80 -8.36
CA VAL A 34 -37.50 -12.91 -7.25
C VAL A 34 -38.89 -12.58 -7.77
N ASP A 35 -39.88 -13.36 -7.42
CA ASP A 35 -41.28 -13.10 -7.77
C ASP A 35 -41.92 -12.01 -6.89
N ALA A 36 -43.16 -11.64 -7.18
CA ALA A 36 -43.89 -10.62 -6.40
C ALA A 36 -44.14 -11.05 -4.94
N SER A 37 -44.04 -12.36 -4.61
CA SER A 37 -44.17 -12.89 -3.25
C SER A 37 -42.84 -12.83 -2.46
N GLY A 38 -41.71 -12.44 -3.09
CA GLY A 38 -40.40 -12.41 -2.47
C GLY A 38 -39.65 -13.76 -2.53
N LYS A 39 -40.16 -14.75 -3.26
CA LYS A 39 -39.52 -16.05 -3.43
C LYS A 39 -38.54 -16.02 -4.60
N VAL A 40 -37.38 -16.61 -4.43
CA VAL A 40 -36.39 -16.76 -5.49
C VAL A 40 -36.88 -17.78 -6.50
N VAL A 41 -37.01 -17.34 -7.76
CA VAL A 41 -37.44 -18.19 -8.91
C VAL A 41 -36.22 -18.73 -9.67
N LYS A 42 -35.17 -17.91 -9.74
CA LYS A 42 -33.90 -18.27 -10.42
C LYS A 42 -32.72 -17.71 -9.64
N GLY A 43 -31.70 -18.52 -9.43
CA GLY A 43 -30.45 -18.13 -8.78
C GLY A 43 -29.83 -19.28 -7.99
N PRO A 44 -28.60 -19.11 -7.48
CA PRO A 44 -27.88 -20.14 -6.75
C PRO A 44 -28.28 -20.28 -5.26
N TYR A 45 -29.19 -19.43 -4.76
CA TYR A 45 -29.61 -19.39 -3.36
C TYR A 45 -31.13 -19.56 -3.23
N ALA A 46 -31.57 -20.18 -2.13
CA ALA A 46 -32.98 -20.40 -1.85
C ALA A 46 -33.73 -19.12 -1.46
N THR A 47 -33.06 -18.19 -0.78
CA THR A 47 -33.63 -16.91 -0.37
C THR A 47 -32.66 -15.75 -0.66
N VAL A 48 -33.22 -14.55 -0.82
CA VAL A 48 -32.44 -13.31 -0.94
C VAL A 48 -31.62 -13.06 0.34
N GLN A 49 -32.18 -13.38 1.49
CA GLN A 49 -31.52 -13.24 2.77
C GLN A 49 -30.26 -14.11 2.87
N ASP A 50 -30.34 -15.37 2.45
CA ASP A 50 -29.19 -16.30 2.48
C ASP A 50 -28.08 -15.82 1.55
N ALA A 51 -28.41 -15.44 0.31
CA ALA A 51 -27.46 -14.91 -0.65
C ALA A 51 -26.73 -13.65 -0.11
N TYR A 52 -27.51 -12.71 0.41
CA TYR A 52 -26.96 -11.46 0.95
C TYR A 52 -26.14 -11.69 2.23
N SER A 53 -26.58 -12.58 3.12
CA SER A 53 -25.83 -13.00 4.30
C SER A 53 -24.48 -13.60 3.93
N LYS A 54 -24.46 -14.46 2.90
CA LYS A 54 -23.24 -15.09 2.39
C LYS A 54 -22.26 -14.06 1.78
N ALA A 55 -22.77 -13.09 1.04
CA ALA A 55 -21.95 -12.00 0.51
C ALA A 55 -21.30 -11.17 1.62
N LEU A 56 -22.03 -10.86 2.69
CA LEU A 56 -21.49 -10.16 3.84
C LEU A 56 -20.46 -10.99 4.62
N GLU A 57 -20.69 -12.30 4.78
CA GLU A 57 -19.73 -13.22 5.40
C GLU A 57 -18.41 -13.25 4.61
N ASN A 58 -18.49 -13.41 3.30
CA ASN A 58 -17.33 -13.44 2.42
C ASN A 58 -16.57 -12.11 2.45
N LEU A 59 -17.27 -10.98 2.39
CA LEU A 59 -16.66 -9.65 2.54
C LEU A 59 -15.95 -9.52 3.90
N SER A 60 -16.54 -10.02 4.98
CA SER A 60 -15.92 -9.99 6.31
C SER A 60 -14.62 -10.80 6.37
N LYS A 61 -14.60 -11.98 5.74
CA LYS A 61 -13.39 -12.83 5.64
C LYS A 61 -12.30 -12.16 4.79
N ALA A 62 -12.68 -11.56 3.66
CA ALA A 62 -11.74 -10.84 2.80
C ALA A 62 -11.14 -9.62 3.50
N LEU A 63 -11.93 -8.86 4.26
CA LEU A 63 -11.43 -7.75 5.08
C LEU A 63 -10.43 -8.24 6.14
N GLN A 64 -10.75 -9.34 6.84
CA GLN A 64 -9.85 -9.91 7.85
C GLN A 64 -8.52 -10.38 7.23
N HIS A 65 -8.56 -11.01 6.06
CA HIS A 65 -7.36 -11.41 5.34
C HIS A 65 -6.50 -10.20 4.96
N THR A 66 -7.13 -9.14 4.43
CA THR A 66 -6.41 -7.92 4.05
C THR A 66 -5.83 -7.19 5.25
N GLU A 67 -6.53 -7.14 6.39
CA GLU A 67 -6.01 -6.60 7.65
C GLU A 67 -4.76 -7.36 8.10
N ALA A 68 -4.82 -8.70 8.13
CA ALA A 68 -3.66 -9.53 8.52
C ALA A 68 -2.45 -9.33 7.58
N PHE A 69 -2.70 -9.13 6.28
CA PHE A 69 -1.64 -8.83 5.33
C PHE A 69 -1.03 -7.44 5.56
N LEU A 70 -1.84 -6.43 5.86
CA LEU A 70 -1.37 -5.09 6.22
C LEU A 70 -0.55 -5.10 7.52
N ASP A 71 -1.00 -5.83 8.55
CA ASP A 71 -0.29 -5.99 9.82
C ASP A 71 1.12 -6.61 9.60
N GLN A 72 1.23 -7.60 8.70
CA GLN A 72 2.53 -8.19 8.33
C GLN A 72 3.44 -7.19 7.62
N LEU A 73 2.88 -6.37 6.73
CA LEU A 73 3.65 -5.33 6.03
C LEU A 73 4.14 -4.26 7.00
N GLU A 74 3.29 -3.81 7.94
CA GLU A 74 3.65 -2.84 8.97
C GLU A 74 4.81 -3.38 9.82
N TYR A 75 4.67 -4.60 10.35
CA TYR A 75 5.71 -5.23 11.16
C TYR A 75 7.05 -5.29 10.42
N ARG A 76 7.06 -5.71 9.13
CA ARG A 76 8.29 -5.78 8.34
C ARG A 76 8.91 -4.40 8.11
N LEU A 77 8.09 -3.37 7.88
CA LEU A 77 8.55 -2.00 7.69
C LEU A 77 9.14 -1.42 8.98
N GLU A 78 8.54 -1.71 10.14
CA GLU A 78 9.04 -1.28 11.45
C GLU A 78 10.35 -1.97 11.83
N MET A 79 10.55 -3.22 11.39
CA MET A 79 11.80 -3.98 11.58
C MET A 79 12.88 -3.64 10.55
N GLU A 80 12.66 -2.61 9.72
CA GLU A 80 13.57 -2.19 8.64
C GLU A 80 13.86 -3.30 7.61
N GLU A 81 12.97 -4.29 7.50
CA GLU A 81 13.09 -5.34 6.50
C GLU A 81 12.78 -4.79 5.09
N LYS A 82 13.40 -5.41 4.08
CA LYS A 82 13.06 -5.08 2.69
C LYS A 82 11.66 -5.58 2.36
N VAL A 83 10.74 -4.65 2.14
CA VAL A 83 9.40 -4.92 1.64
C VAL A 83 9.38 -4.72 0.12
N ASN A 84 8.78 -5.69 -0.59
CA ASN A 84 8.57 -5.56 -2.03
C ASN A 84 7.51 -4.47 -2.29
N PRO A 85 7.79 -3.45 -3.12
CA PRO A 85 6.78 -2.45 -3.49
C PRO A 85 5.50 -3.05 -4.07
N GLY A 86 5.60 -4.21 -4.74
CA GLY A 86 4.45 -4.96 -5.25
C GLY A 86 3.48 -5.39 -4.15
N ASP A 87 3.97 -5.84 -2.99
CA ASP A 87 3.13 -6.26 -1.86
C ASP A 87 2.34 -5.08 -1.30
N VAL A 88 2.98 -3.90 -1.19
CA VAL A 88 2.32 -2.66 -0.73
C VAL A 88 1.25 -2.20 -1.74
N TYR A 89 1.52 -2.36 -3.04
CA TYR A 89 0.55 -2.06 -4.08
C TYR A 89 -0.64 -3.02 -4.02
N THR A 90 -0.40 -4.33 -3.91
CA THR A 90 -1.43 -5.36 -3.79
C THR A 90 -2.32 -5.13 -2.57
N ALA A 91 -1.73 -4.86 -1.39
CA ALA A 91 -2.49 -4.55 -0.18
C ALA A 91 -3.38 -3.30 -0.36
N SER A 92 -2.85 -2.25 -1.01
CA SER A 92 -3.60 -1.03 -1.30
C SER A 92 -4.74 -1.28 -2.27
N TYR A 93 -4.51 -2.09 -3.30
CA TYR A 93 -5.51 -2.49 -4.29
C TYR A 93 -6.63 -3.29 -3.62
N MET A 94 -6.30 -4.34 -2.85
CA MET A 94 -7.26 -5.16 -2.11
C MET A 94 -8.14 -4.30 -1.19
N ALA A 95 -7.54 -3.42 -0.40
CA ALA A 95 -8.27 -2.53 0.50
C ALA A 95 -9.22 -1.57 -0.23
N HIS A 96 -8.80 -1.06 -1.38
CA HIS A 96 -9.65 -0.19 -2.21
C HIS A 96 -10.81 -0.95 -2.82
N PHE A 97 -10.54 -2.12 -3.37
CA PHE A 97 -11.54 -3.02 -3.97
C PHE A 97 -12.60 -3.44 -2.95
N LEU A 98 -12.17 -3.89 -1.76
CA LEU A 98 -13.08 -4.29 -0.69
C LEU A 98 -13.94 -3.14 -0.16
N HIS A 99 -13.37 -1.93 -0.11
CA HIS A 99 -14.17 -0.75 0.25
C HIS A 99 -15.26 -0.48 -0.79
N TYR A 100 -14.96 -0.64 -2.08
CA TYR A 100 -15.95 -0.47 -3.14
C TYR A 100 -17.04 -1.54 -3.08
N ALA A 101 -16.67 -2.80 -2.91
CA ALA A 101 -17.62 -3.91 -2.73
C ALA A 101 -18.50 -3.72 -1.48
N ALA A 102 -17.91 -3.26 -0.36
CA ALA A 102 -18.66 -2.95 0.86
C ALA A 102 -19.68 -1.83 0.64
N LEU A 103 -19.34 -0.81 -0.15
CA LEU A 103 -20.23 0.29 -0.51
C LEU A 103 -21.41 -0.21 -1.36
N GLN A 104 -21.12 -1.06 -2.35
CA GLN A 104 -22.15 -1.68 -3.19
C GLN A 104 -23.11 -2.54 -2.35
N LEU A 105 -22.58 -3.42 -1.48
CA LEU A 105 -23.40 -4.25 -0.60
C LEU A 105 -24.21 -3.41 0.39
N TYR A 106 -23.69 -2.29 0.88
CA TYR A 106 -24.46 -1.39 1.71
C TYR A 106 -25.66 -0.78 0.98
N PHE A 107 -25.48 -0.31 -0.26
CA PHE A 107 -26.59 0.22 -1.05
C PHE A 107 -27.60 -0.87 -1.42
N ALA A 108 -27.13 -2.07 -1.80
CA ALA A 108 -28.00 -3.23 -2.00
C ALA A 108 -28.83 -3.53 -0.75
N GLY A 109 -28.17 -3.61 0.42
CA GLY A 109 -28.83 -3.90 1.69
C GLY A 109 -29.86 -2.85 2.09
N ARG A 110 -29.60 -1.57 1.82
CA ARG A 110 -30.57 -0.49 2.06
C ARG A 110 -31.84 -0.70 1.23
N GLU A 111 -31.70 -1.01 -0.05
CA GLU A 111 -32.83 -1.23 -0.95
C GLU A 111 -33.57 -2.53 -0.63
N LEU A 112 -32.86 -3.62 -0.36
CA LEU A 112 -33.45 -4.91 0.03
C LEU A 112 -34.22 -4.80 1.35
N GLN A 113 -33.71 -4.05 2.32
CA GLN A 113 -34.40 -3.81 3.59
C GLN A 113 -35.67 -2.96 3.38
N ARG A 114 -35.60 -1.94 2.52
CA ARG A 114 -36.78 -1.11 2.17
C ARG A 114 -37.89 -1.92 1.51
N ARG A 115 -37.53 -2.92 0.69
CA ARG A 115 -38.49 -3.84 0.05
C ARG A 115 -38.94 -5.02 0.93
N GLY A 116 -38.39 -5.12 2.15
CA GLY A 116 -38.75 -6.20 3.08
C GLY A 116 -38.09 -7.54 2.83
N HIS A 117 -37.11 -7.64 1.90
CA HIS A 117 -36.42 -8.89 1.55
C HIS A 117 -35.39 -9.31 2.61
N ILE A 118 -34.89 -8.39 3.42
CA ILE A 118 -33.91 -8.68 4.49
C ILE A 118 -34.28 -7.99 5.79
N PRO A 119 -33.94 -8.58 6.95
CA PRO A 119 -34.19 -7.97 8.27
C PRO A 119 -33.24 -6.77 8.51
N HIS A 120 -33.69 -5.83 9.34
CA HIS A 120 -32.91 -4.65 9.73
C HIS A 120 -31.54 -4.99 10.34
N LYS A 121 -31.45 -6.11 11.08
CA LYS A 121 -30.19 -6.61 11.67
C LYS A 121 -29.12 -6.86 10.60
N LEU A 122 -29.50 -7.43 9.47
CA LEU A 122 -28.58 -7.76 8.38
C LEU A 122 -28.11 -6.49 7.64
N TYR A 123 -29.01 -5.54 7.41
CA TYR A 123 -28.64 -4.20 6.93
C TYR A 123 -27.70 -3.48 7.89
N GLY A 124 -27.98 -3.55 9.22
CA GLY A 124 -27.08 -2.99 10.24
C GLY A 124 -25.67 -3.62 10.20
N TYR A 125 -25.56 -4.90 9.83
CA TYR A 125 -24.28 -5.57 9.65
C TYR A 125 -23.51 -5.05 8.43
N SER A 126 -24.17 -4.85 7.29
CA SER A 126 -23.51 -4.26 6.10
C SER A 126 -22.95 -2.86 6.38
N ARG A 127 -23.68 -2.05 7.16
CA ARG A 127 -23.20 -0.73 7.60
C ARG A 127 -21.94 -0.82 8.47
N ARG A 128 -21.83 -1.85 9.34
CA ARG A 128 -20.61 -2.07 10.14
C ARG A 128 -19.44 -2.50 9.26
N LEU A 129 -19.67 -3.40 8.29
CA LEU A 129 -18.64 -3.82 7.35
C LEU A 129 -18.15 -2.67 6.47
N LEU A 130 -19.02 -1.79 6.01
CA LEU A 130 -18.63 -0.60 5.27
C LEU A 130 -17.70 0.31 6.10
N ARG A 131 -18.00 0.51 7.38
CA ARG A 131 -17.13 1.28 8.28
C ARG A 131 -15.77 0.60 8.46
N ARG A 132 -15.78 -0.73 8.65
CA ARG A 132 -14.53 -1.52 8.74
C ARG A 132 -13.71 -1.41 7.46
N ALA A 133 -14.30 -1.58 6.29
CA ALA A 133 -13.64 -1.43 4.99
C ALA A 133 -13.04 -0.03 4.79
N HIS A 134 -13.71 1.01 5.30
CA HIS A 134 -13.16 2.36 5.28
C HIS A 134 -11.91 2.50 6.17
N VAL A 135 -11.88 1.85 7.34
CA VAL A 135 -10.70 1.82 8.22
C VAL A 135 -9.56 1.06 7.55
N VAL A 136 -9.82 -0.13 6.97
CA VAL A 136 -8.82 -0.93 6.25
C VAL A 136 -8.20 -0.15 5.09
N ARG A 137 -9.04 0.55 4.32
CA ARG A 137 -8.55 1.40 3.22
C ARG A 137 -7.65 2.54 3.73
N ARG A 138 -7.98 3.14 4.87
CA ARG A 138 -7.13 4.18 5.48
C ARG A 138 -5.81 3.59 5.94
N TYR A 139 -5.86 2.45 6.60
CA TYR A 139 -4.69 1.71 7.07
C TYR A 139 -3.74 1.36 5.92
N ALA A 140 -4.25 0.83 4.81
CA ALA A 140 -3.46 0.57 3.61
C ALA A 140 -2.77 1.82 3.04
N ARG A 141 -3.44 2.98 3.10
CA ARG A 141 -2.82 4.26 2.72
C ARG A 141 -1.67 4.62 3.66
N ASP A 142 -1.85 4.42 4.96
CA ASP A 142 -0.86 4.79 5.97
C ASP A 142 0.38 3.87 5.86
N ILE A 143 0.21 2.57 5.59
CA ILE A 143 1.30 1.63 5.25
C ILE A 143 2.06 2.08 4.00
N ARG A 144 1.36 2.53 2.96
CA ARG A 144 2.02 3.04 1.76
C ARG A 144 2.87 4.30 2.04
N LEU A 145 2.38 5.20 2.90
CA LEU A 145 3.15 6.37 3.32
C LEU A 145 4.36 5.97 4.17
N LEU A 146 4.20 5.02 5.08
CA LEU A 146 5.29 4.48 5.88
C LEU A 146 6.39 3.88 4.98
N HIS A 147 6.01 3.04 4.01
CA HIS A 147 6.94 2.47 3.04
C HIS A 147 7.70 3.56 2.26
N ALA A 148 7.00 4.59 1.78
CA ALA A 148 7.63 5.71 1.07
C ALA A 148 8.65 6.44 1.96
N THR A 149 8.33 6.64 3.25
CA THR A 149 9.22 7.27 4.24
C THR A 149 10.47 6.42 4.48
N VAL A 150 10.32 5.09 4.66
CA VAL A 150 11.45 4.16 4.84
C VAL A 150 12.38 4.18 3.63
N VAL A 151 11.82 4.15 2.42
CA VAL A 151 12.60 4.25 1.17
C VAL A 151 13.35 5.58 1.11
N GLN A 152 12.70 6.70 1.43
CA GLN A 152 13.34 8.01 1.42
C GLN A 152 14.49 8.10 2.44
N LEU A 153 14.30 7.61 3.67
CA LEU A 153 15.35 7.57 4.68
C LEU A 153 16.57 6.76 4.23
N SER A 154 16.34 5.63 3.53
CA SER A 154 17.42 4.81 2.98
C SER A 154 18.20 5.51 1.86
N LEU A 155 17.50 6.29 1.02
CA LEU A 155 18.12 7.12 -0.01
C LEU A 155 18.92 8.25 0.61
N ASP A 156 18.37 8.94 1.61
CA ASP A 156 19.07 10.02 2.31
C ASP A 156 20.35 9.54 3.00
N ALA A 157 20.31 8.34 3.62
CA ALA A 157 21.48 7.70 4.19
C ALA A 157 22.55 7.38 3.13
N SER A 158 22.13 6.93 1.95
CA SER A 158 23.04 6.64 0.82
C SER A 158 23.63 7.93 0.24
N MET A 159 22.82 8.97 0.10
CA MET A 159 23.27 10.29 -0.35
C MET A 159 24.28 10.92 0.63
N LYS A 160 24.04 10.81 1.95
CA LYS A 160 25.01 11.26 2.96
C LYS A 160 26.36 10.56 2.81
N LYS A 161 26.37 9.22 2.62
CA LYS A 161 27.59 8.44 2.39
C LYS A 161 28.32 8.90 1.13
N LEU A 162 27.60 9.12 0.03
CA LEU A 162 28.18 9.58 -1.24
C LEU A 162 28.75 11.00 -1.11
N THR A 163 28.01 11.90 -0.48
CA THR A 163 28.47 13.28 -0.23
C THR A 163 29.71 13.29 0.65
N TRP A 164 29.72 12.49 1.74
CA TRP A 164 30.87 12.35 2.62
C TRP A 164 32.11 11.87 1.85
N LEU A 165 31.97 10.82 1.03
CA LEU A 165 33.07 10.28 0.20
C LEU A 165 33.57 11.31 -0.81
N GLY A 166 32.68 12.02 -1.50
CA GLY A 166 33.02 13.06 -2.46
C GLY A 166 33.76 14.24 -1.81
N THR A 167 33.28 14.69 -0.66
CA THR A 167 33.92 15.80 0.09
C THR A 167 35.30 15.38 0.61
N LEU A 168 35.46 14.13 1.06
CA LEU A 168 36.74 13.61 1.51
C LEU A 168 37.77 13.50 0.35
N ALA A 169 37.30 13.13 -0.85
CA ALA A 169 38.16 13.01 -2.02
C ALA A 169 38.56 14.38 -2.64
N MET A 170 37.77 15.43 -2.41
CA MET A 170 37.94 16.72 -3.06
C MET A 170 39.33 17.37 -2.83
N PRO A 171 39.89 17.44 -1.58
CA PRO A 171 41.23 17.98 -1.37
C PRO A 171 42.29 17.20 -2.15
N ALA A 172 42.19 15.88 -2.18
CA ALA A 172 43.12 15.02 -2.94
C ALA A 172 43.07 15.32 -4.44
N LEU A 173 41.86 15.44 -4.99
CA LEU A 173 41.65 15.73 -6.43
C LEU A 173 42.18 17.11 -6.80
N ILE A 174 42.01 18.14 -5.95
CA ILE A 174 42.50 19.47 -6.19
C ILE A 174 44.06 19.48 -6.19
N ILE A 175 44.66 18.87 -5.17
CA ILE A 175 46.13 18.81 -5.06
C ILE A 175 46.75 18.01 -6.20
N THR A 176 46.25 16.82 -6.48
CA THR A 176 46.75 16.00 -7.58
C THR A 176 46.50 16.64 -8.95
N GLY A 177 45.39 17.37 -9.11
CA GLY A 177 45.12 18.15 -10.34
C GLY A 177 46.12 19.28 -10.52
N LEU A 178 46.47 20.04 -9.50
CA LEU A 178 47.47 21.08 -9.55
C LEU A 178 48.88 20.53 -9.89
N TYR A 179 49.27 19.44 -9.25
CA TYR A 179 50.56 18.80 -9.50
C TYR A 179 50.59 18.04 -10.84
N GLY A 180 49.44 17.70 -11.39
CA GLY A 180 49.32 17.14 -12.75
C GLY A 180 49.44 18.18 -13.86
N MET A 181 49.39 19.46 -13.56
CA MET A 181 49.53 20.52 -14.54
C MET A 181 51.02 20.79 -14.80
N ASN A 182 51.39 21.00 -16.06
CA ASN A 182 52.75 21.24 -16.49
C ASN A 182 53.16 22.70 -16.22
N LEU A 183 53.07 23.12 -14.95
CA LEU A 183 53.41 24.47 -14.51
C LEU A 183 54.91 24.61 -14.25
N LYS A 184 55.52 25.71 -14.73
CA LYS A 184 56.93 25.99 -14.56
C LYS A 184 57.35 26.25 -13.10
N TRP A 185 56.37 26.52 -12.23
CA TRP A 185 56.60 26.74 -10.82
C TRP A 185 55.51 26.04 -10.02
N LEU A 186 55.87 25.05 -9.23
CA LEU A 186 55.05 24.36 -8.28
C LEU A 186 55.73 24.37 -6.91
N PRO A 187 55.03 24.79 -5.83
CA PRO A 187 55.62 24.73 -4.50
C PRO A 187 55.89 23.27 -4.12
N LEU A 188 57.08 23.02 -3.54
CA LEU A 188 57.52 21.69 -3.07
C LEU A 188 57.65 20.62 -4.19
N ALA A 189 57.79 21.02 -5.46
CA ALA A 189 57.95 20.06 -6.58
C ALA A 189 59.17 19.16 -6.41
N ASP A 190 60.22 19.66 -5.79
CA ASP A 190 61.46 18.92 -5.54
C ASP A 190 61.42 18.00 -4.31
N ASN A 191 60.29 17.99 -3.58
CA ASN A 191 60.11 17.20 -2.36
C ASN A 191 58.77 16.46 -2.35
N PRO A 192 58.62 15.38 -3.17
CA PRO A 192 57.36 14.63 -3.27
C PRO A 192 56.83 14.13 -1.89
N PRO A 193 57.66 13.64 -0.94
CA PRO A 193 57.14 13.19 0.36
C PRO A 193 56.45 14.32 1.16
N ALA A 194 56.91 15.58 1.07
CA ALA A 194 56.27 16.70 1.72
C ALA A 194 54.87 16.99 1.14
N VAL A 195 54.70 16.85 -0.17
CA VAL A 195 53.38 17.00 -0.85
C VAL A 195 52.40 15.95 -0.36
N PHE A 196 52.80 14.66 -0.27
CA PHE A 196 51.97 13.60 0.25
C PHE A 196 51.60 13.82 1.73
N LEU A 197 52.51 14.34 2.55
CA LEU A 197 52.25 14.63 3.94
C LEU A 197 51.25 15.77 4.09
N ILE A 198 51.33 16.84 3.30
CA ILE A 198 50.36 17.93 3.26
C ILE A 198 48.99 17.40 2.79
N LEU A 199 48.97 16.58 1.74
CA LEU A 199 47.73 15.97 1.27
C LEU A 199 47.05 15.16 2.37
N ALA A 200 47.78 14.30 3.07
CA ALA A 200 47.26 13.50 4.16
C ALA A 200 46.73 14.36 5.31
N LEU A 201 47.45 15.43 5.69
CA LEU A 201 47.06 16.34 6.76
C LEU A 201 45.80 17.14 6.41
N VAL A 202 45.71 17.69 5.19
CA VAL A 202 44.54 18.41 4.71
C VAL A 202 43.33 17.47 4.66
N THR A 203 43.49 16.26 4.13
CA THR A 203 42.42 15.27 4.08
C THR A 203 41.97 14.86 5.48
N ALA A 204 42.87 14.69 6.45
CA ALA A 204 42.52 14.37 7.83
C ALA A 204 41.77 15.52 8.52
N VAL A 205 42.18 16.78 8.30
CA VAL A 205 41.45 17.94 8.81
C VAL A 205 40.06 18.04 8.22
N PHE A 206 39.89 17.80 6.91
CA PHE A 206 38.59 17.76 6.25
C PHE A 206 37.71 16.65 6.83
N ALA A 207 38.25 15.43 6.98
CA ALA A 207 37.53 14.35 7.61
C ALA A 207 37.05 14.65 9.02
N TYR A 208 37.93 15.31 9.83
CA TYR A 208 37.57 15.71 11.17
C TYR A 208 36.46 16.77 11.22
N VAL A 209 36.52 17.77 10.35
CA VAL A 209 35.50 18.83 10.26
C VAL A 209 34.15 18.27 9.84
N ILE A 210 34.15 17.42 8.80
CA ILE A 210 32.90 16.82 8.29
C ILE A 210 32.26 15.87 9.32
N ASN A 211 33.06 15.14 10.08
CA ASN A 211 32.54 14.25 11.12
C ASN A 211 31.94 14.99 12.33
N LYS A 212 32.16 16.29 12.44
CA LYS A 212 31.65 17.14 13.51
C LYS A 212 30.36 17.90 13.13
N ILE A 213 30.04 17.95 11.83
CA ILE A 213 28.80 18.51 11.27
C ILE A 213 27.76 17.43 11.11
#